data_41e441546fbfdcb9f1e8a2cca6b72c6d
#
_entry.id   41e441546fbfdcb9f1e8a2cca6b72c6d
#
_cell.length_a   1.000
_cell.length_b   1.000
_cell.length_c   1.000
_cell.angle_alpha   90.00
_cell.angle_beta   90.00
_cell.angle_gamma   90.00
#
_symmetry.space_group_name_H-M   'P 1'
#
loop_
_entity.id
_entity.type
_entity.pdbx_description
1 polymer ?
#
loop_
_entity_poly.entity_id
_entity_poly.type
_entity_poly.pdbx_seq_one_letter_code
_entity_poly.pdbx_strand_id
1 'polypeptide(L)'
;SSYCKEPYIMKIMPNKNTQQITVGIDIGSSKICCAIGQVNIENNKIKLLGLATTKSRGIKRGVITDRDKLIETIEKVLTDAEIMGNIKITSSYLSITGEHIRSINTQAAIALNRVNGAAGNITERSIEQADIFQVLDLAQAVSLPVDKDILHTIPQEYVVDTLEEIKNPEGMMGRRLEARVHLVTAASTAINNLISCVEE
;
A
#
# COMPACT_ATOMS: atom_id res chain seq x y z
N SER A 1 3.71 -4.20 13.01
CA SER A 1 4.38 -4.45 11.74
C SER A 1 3.51 -3.92 10.59
N SER A 2 3.70 -2.68 10.20
CA SER A 2 2.98 -2.07 9.08
C SER A 2 3.96 -1.20 8.29
N TYR A 3 4.77 -1.86 7.46
CA TYR A 3 5.72 -1.23 6.55
C TYR A 3 5.24 -1.17 5.10
N CYS A 4 3.95 -1.32 4.86
CA CYS A 4 3.38 -0.75 3.65
C CYS A 4 3.08 0.72 3.96
N LYS A 5 3.64 1.69 3.20
CA LYS A 5 2.90 2.92 2.98
C LYS A 5 1.52 2.41 2.61
N GLU A 6 0.52 2.77 3.42
CA GLU A 6 -0.85 2.35 3.18
C GLU A 6 -1.14 2.56 1.69
N PRO A 7 -1.74 1.58 0.99
CA PRO A 7 -2.18 1.80 -0.38
C PRO A 7 -2.94 3.12 -0.39
N TYR A 8 -2.92 3.88 -1.48
CA TYR A 8 -3.60 5.17 -1.62
C TYR A 8 -4.98 5.06 -0.96
N ILE A 9 -5.04 5.44 0.32
CA ILE A 9 -6.23 5.34 1.15
C ILE A 9 -6.66 6.77 1.38
N MET A 10 -7.80 7.12 0.85
CA MET A 10 -8.52 8.31 1.29
C MET A 10 -9.02 8.02 2.71
N LYS A 11 -8.23 8.42 3.72
CA LYS A 11 -8.53 8.19 5.14
C LYS A 11 -9.49 9.24 5.63
N ILE A 12 -10.78 8.93 5.65
CA ILE A 12 -11.72 9.64 6.52
C ILE A 12 -11.64 8.98 7.90
N MET A 13 -11.31 9.78 8.93
CA MET A 13 -11.01 9.30 10.27
C MET A 13 -12.15 8.46 10.88
N PRO A 14 -11.86 7.31 11.50
CA PRO A 14 -12.87 6.47 12.12
C PRO A 14 -13.36 7.08 13.44
N ASN A 15 -14.66 7.05 13.63
CA ASN A 15 -15.32 7.26 14.91
C ASN A 15 -14.95 6.11 15.88
N LYS A 16 -14.77 6.43 17.18
CA LYS A 16 -14.30 5.50 18.24
C LYS A 16 -15.33 4.42 18.61
N ASN A 17 -15.84 3.64 17.65
CA ASN A 17 -16.63 2.46 17.94
C ASN A 17 -15.80 1.20 17.65
N THR A 18 -15.94 0.18 18.49
CA THR A 18 -15.27 -1.13 18.41
C THR A 18 -15.56 -1.91 17.11
N GLN A 19 -16.42 -1.39 16.25
CA GLN A 19 -16.80 -1.96 14.96
C GLN A 19 -16.47 -0.97 13.84
N GLN A 20 -15.53 -1.32 13.00
CA GLN A 20 -15.11 -0.52 11.86
C GLN A 20 -15.67 -1.11 10.57
N ILE A 21 -16.36 -0.28 9.77
CA ILE A 21 -16.76 -0.65 8.41
C ILE A 21 -15.55 -0.48 7.50
N THR A 22 -15.31 -1.47 6.66
CA THR A 22 -14.30 -1.44 5.60
C THR A 22 -14.94 -1.83 4.27
N VAL A 23 -14.56 -1.15 3.21
CA VAL A 23 -15.08 -1.39 1.87
C VAL A 23 -13.92 -1.64 0.93
N GLY A 24 -14.00 -2.70 0.15
CA GLY A 24 -13.03 -3.01 -0.90
C GLY A 24 -13.71 -3.01 -2.26
N ILE A 25 -13.10 -2.33 -3.23
CA ILE A 25 -13.54 -2.31 -4.62
C ILE A 25 -12.44 -2.94 -5.48
N ASP A 26 -12.77 -3.98 -6.22
CA ASP A 26 -11.89 -4.60 -7.20
C ASP A 26 -12.38 -4.26 -8.60
N ILE A 27 -11.59 -3.47 -9.33
CA ILE A 27 -11.90 -3.06 -10.70
C ILE A 27 -11.04 -3.87 -11.68
N GLY A 28 -11.59 -5.00 -12.09
CA GLY A 28 -10.96 -5.88 -13.06
C GLY A 28 -11.47 -5.63 -14.49
N SER A 29 -10.77 -6.16 -15.50
CA SER A 29 -11.17 -6.03 -16.91
C SER A 29 -12.37 -6.90 -17.29
N SER A 30 -12.75 -7.90 -16.49
CA SER A 30 -13.89 -8.79 -16.74
C SER A 30 -15.06 -8.51 -15.82
N LYS A 31 -14.79 -8.15 -14.57
CA LYS A 31 -15.81 -7.86 -13.54
C LYS A 31 -15.33 -6.77 -12.60
N ILE A 32 -16.27 -6.03 -12.03
CA ILE A 32 -16.08 -5.14 -10.90
C ILE A 32 -16.79 -5.76 -9.71
N CYS A 33 -16.14 -5.75 -8.55
CA CYS A 33 -16.68 -6.30 -7.31
C CYS A 33 -16.56 -5.25 -6.20
N CYS A 34 -17.61 -5.11 -5.39
CA CYS A 34 -17.58 -4.31 -4.16
C CYS A 34 -17.97 -5.19 -2.97
N ALA A 35 -17.15 -5.19 -1.94
CA ALA A 35 -17.39 -5.91 -0.70
C ALA A 35 -17.41 -4.95 0.48
N ILE A 36 -18.47 -5.03 1.30
CA ILE A 36 -18.60 -4.26 2.53
C ILE A 36 -18.44 -5.22 3.72
N GLY A 37 -17.42 -4.97 4.53
CA GLY A 37 -17.10 -5.77 5.71
C GLY A 37 -17.20 -4.95 6.99
N GLN A 38 -17.61 -5.61 8.06
CA GLN A 38 -17.55 -5.09 9.43
C GLN A 38 -16.42 -5.80 10.16
N VAL A 39 -15.39 -5.03 10.52
CA VAL A 39 -14.23 -5.55 11.25
C VAL A 39 -14.49 -5.46 12.74
N ASN A 40 -14.35 -6.58 13.44
CA ASN A 40 -14.30 -6.60 14.89
C ASN A 40 -12.83 -6.57 15.31
N ILE A 41 -12.41 -5.46 15.91
CA ILE A 41 -11.01 -5.21 16.29
C ILE A 41 -10.54 -6.15 17.41
N GLU A 42 -11.44 -6.62 18.28
CA GLU A 42 -11.09 -7.47 19.43
C GLU A 42 -10.68 -8.89 19.02
N ASN A 43 -11.32 -9.44 17.99
CA ASN A 43 -11.08 -10.82 17.57
C ASN A 43 -10.56 -10.95 16.13
N ASN A 44 -10.24 -9.83 15.46
CA ASN A 44 -9.79 -9.76 14.07
C ASN A 44 -10.69 -10.50 13.06
N LYS A 45 -11.99 -10.58 13.34
CA LYS A 45 -12.96 -11.20 12.43
C LYS A 45 -13.63 -10.15 11.57
N ILE A 46 -13.86 -10.49 10.32
CA ILE A 46 -14.61 -9.67 9.37
C ILE A 46 -15.96 -10.36 9.12
N LYS A 47 -17.04 -9.62 9.35
CA LYS A 47 -18.39 -10.01 8.96
C LYS A 47 -18.72 -9.35 7.62
N LEU A 48 -18.99 -10.13 6.58
CA LEU A 48 -19.45 -9.62 5.30
C LEU A 48 -20.88 -9.09 5.44
N LEU A 49 -21.11 -7.83 5.09
CA LEU A 49 -22.40 -7.16 5.14
C LEU A 49 -23.04 -7.03 3.77
N GLY A 50 -22.23 -6.73 2.74
CA GLY A 50 -22.68 -6.59 1.36
C GLY A 50 -21.62 -7.07 0.39
N LEU A 51 -22.04 -7.68 -0.70
CA LEU A 51 -21.18 -8.13 -1.79
C LEU A 51 -21.93 -8.00 -3.10
N ALA A 52 -21.44 -7.13 -3.98
CA ALA A 52 -22.00 -6.97 -5.31
C ALA A 52 -20.93 -7.19 -6.37
N THR A 53 -21.34 -7.73 -7.50
CA THR A 53 -20.45 -7.97 -8.64
C THR A 53 -21.19 -7.68 -9.92
N THR A 54 -20.53 -6.98 -10.86
CA THR A 54 -21.09 -6.71 -12.19
C THR A 54 -20.03 -6.93 -13.27
N LYS A 55 -20.46 -7.15 -14.51
CA LYS A 55 -19.55 -7.27 -15.65
C LYS A 55 -18.91 -5.92 -15.95
N SER A 56 -17.59 -5.87 -16.07
CA SER A 56 -16.86 -4.65 -16.38
C SER A 56 -17.22 -4.10 -17.76
N ARG A 57 -17.35 -2.78 -17.81
CA ARG A 57 -17.45 -1.99 -19.05
C ARG A 57 -16.47 -0.83 -18.96
N GLY A 58 -15.99 -0.35 -20.11
CA GLY A 58 -15.11 0.82 -20.17
C GLY A 58 -13.67 0.59 -19.70
N ILE A 59 -13.29 -0.66 -19.37
CA ILE A 59 -11.91 -1.01 -19.00
C ILE A 59 -11.46 -2.28 -19.72
N LYS A 60 -10.22 -2.30 -20.20
CA LYS A 60 -9.61 -3.44 -20.89
C LYS A 60 -8.13 -3.54 -20.53
N ARG A 61 -7.69 -4.71 -20.06
CA ARG A 61 -6.30 -4.97 -19.60
C ARG A 61 -5.79 -3.96 -18.57
N GLY A 62 -6.68 -3.49 -17.69
CA GLY A 62 -6.35 -2.48 -16.69
C GLY A 62 -6.25 -1.04 -17.23
N VAL A 63 -6.60 -0.81 -18.50
CA VAL A 63 -6.63 0.52 -19.13
C VAL A 63 -8.07 0.96 -19.34
N ILE A 64 -8.40 2.19 -18.94
CA ILE A 64 -9.72 2.79 -19.16
C ILE A 64 -9.86 3.11 -20.65
N THR A 65 -10.87 2.53 -21.30
CA THR A 65 -11.17 2.72 -22.72
C THR A 65 -12.42 3.56 -22.96
N ASP A 66 -13.30 3.64 -21.94
CA ASP A 66 -14.54 4.43 -21.98
C ASP A 66 -14.88 4.80 -20.53
N ARG A 67 -14.62 6.06 -20.17
CA ARG A 67 -14.73 6.56 -18.80
C ARG A 67 -16.18 6.52 -18.32
N ASP A 68 -17.12 6.98 -19.13
CA ASP A 68 -18.53 7.09 -18.74
C ASP A 68 -19.13 5.72 -18.44
N LYS A 69 -18.86 4.73 -19.31
CA LYS A 69 -19.31 3.35 -19.07
C LYS A 69 -18.67 2.70 -17.85
N LEU A 70 -17.43 3.08 -17.53
CA LEU A 70 -16.75 2.60 -16.32
C LEU A 70 -17.44 3.17 -15.08
N ILE A 71 -17.71 4.48 -15.05
CA ILE A 71 -18.41 5.17 -13.95
C ILE A 71 -19.79 4.56 -13.73
N GLU A 72 -20.64 4.46 -14.76
CA GLU A 72 -21.95 3.80 -14.66
C GLU A 72 -21.86 2.39 -14.05
N THR A 73 -20.80 1.66 -14.41
CA THR A 73 -20.60 0.29 -13.92
C THR A 73 -20.16 0.27 -12.44
N ILE A 74 -19.33 1.23 -12.05
CA ILE A 74 -18.89 1.42 -10.64
C ILE A 74 -20.08 1.84 -9.79
N GLU A 75 -20.81 2.87 -10.17
CA GLU A 75 -22.01 3.36 -9.46
C GLU A 75 -23.02 2.25 -9.22
N LYS A 76 -23.26 1.43 -10.26
CA LYS A 76 -24.17 0.30 -10.15
C LYS A 76 -23.72 -0.70 -9.07
N VAL A 77 -22.44 -1.12 -9.10
CA VAL A 77 -21.95 -2.11 -8.15
C VAL A 77 -21.88 -1.57 -6.72
N LEU A 78 -21.58 -0.28 -6.56
CA LEU A 78 -21.60 0.39 -5.25
C LEU A 78 -23.03 0.44 -4.70
N THR A 79 -23.99 0.88 -5.52
CA THR A 79 -25.42 0.94 -5.13
C THR A 79 -25.94 -0.44 -4.73
N ASP A 80 -25.65 -1.49 -5.51
CA ASP A 80 -26.08 -2.85 -5.21
C ASP A 80 -25.46 -3.35 -3.88
N ALA A 81 -24.18 -3.03 -3.60
CA ALA A 81 -23.52 -3.38 -2.36
C ALA A 81 -24.10 -2.59 -1.15
N GLU A 82 -24.37 -1.29 -1.32
CA GLU A 82 -24.99 -0.43 -0.29
C GLU A 82 -26.37 -0.93 0.11
N ILE A 83 -27.20 -1.31 -0.88
CA ILE A 83 -28.53 -1.87 -0.63
C ILE A 83 -28.42 -3.17 0.16
N MET A 84 -27.52 -4.07 -0.23
CA MET A 84 -27.32 -5.35 0.45
C MET A 84 -26.80 -5.17 1.88
N GLY A 85 -25.85 -4.26 2.08
CA GLY A 85 -25.22 -3.98 3.38
C GLY A 85 -26.04 -3.05 4.27
N ASN A 86 -27.05 -2.38 3.72
CA ASN A 86 -27.79 -1.27 4.34
C ASN A 86 -26.85 -0.20 4.92
N ILE A 87 -25.80 0.16 4.18
CA ILE A 87 -24.74 1.09 4.59
C ILE A 87 -24.39 1.98 3.40
N LYS A 88 -24.19 3.28 3.66
CA LYS A 88 -23.63 4.21 2.70
C LYS A 88 -22.10 4.13 2.70
N ILE A 89 -21.52 4.01 1.52
CA ILE A 89 -20.07 3.96 1.31
C ILE A 89 -19.56 5.40 1.30
N THR A 90 -18.63 5.71 2.21
CA THR A 90 -17.96 7.02 2.31
C THR A 90 -16.47 6.94 2.03
N SER A 91 -15.89 5.75 2.10
CA SER A 91 -14.49 5.48 1.81
C SER A 91 -14.30 4.04 1.43
N SER A 92 -13.31 3.75 0.59
CA SER A 92 -13.02 2.39 0.13
C SER A 92 -11.53 2.18 -0.13
N TYR A 93 -11.13 0.91 -0.10
CA TYR A 93 -9.86 0.45 -0.62
C TYR A 93 -10.07 0.04 -2.08
N LEU A 94 -9.23 0.55 -2.96
CA LEU A 94 -9.30 0.25 -4.38
C LEU A 94 -8.16 -0.69 -4.78
N SER A 95 -8.47 -1.82 -5.40
CA SER A 95 -7.46 -2.66 -6.02
C SER A 95 -7.10 -2.13 -7.41
N ILE A 96 -5.82 -2.17 -7.73
CA ILE A 96 -5.30 -1.74 -9.03
C ILE A 96 -4.63 -2.94 -9.69
N THR A 97 -5.06 -3.26 -10.91
CA THR A 97 -4.48 -4.32 -11.73
C THR A 97 -4.25 -3.82 -13.15
N GLY A 98 -3.22 -4.31 -13.81
CA GLY A 98 -2.97 -3.95 -15.21
C GLY A 98 -1.52 -4.14 -15.63
N GLU A 99 -1.29 -4.06 -16.95
CA GLU A 99 0.04 -4.21 -17.54
C GLU A 99 1.01 -3.07 -17.21
N HIS A 100 0.50 -1.98 -16.63
CA HIS A 100 1.29 -0.83 -16.17
C HIS A 100 1.95 -1.04 -14.81
N ILE A 101 1.56 -2.09 -14.08
CA ILE A 101 2.19 -2.47 -12.81
C ILE A 101 3.53 -3.14 -13.11
N ARG A 102 4.57 -2.70 -12.44
CA ARG A 102 5.93 -3.23 -12.52
C ARG A 102 6.49 -3.36 -11.13
N SER A 103 7.52 -4.17 -11.00
CA SER A 103 8.28 -4.27 -9.77
C SER A 103 9.77 -4.22 -10.05
N ILE A 104 10.51 -3.68 -9.10
CA ILE A 104 11.97 -3.62 -9.11
C ILE A 104 12.50 -3.97 -7.73
N ASN A 105 13.65 -4.63 -7.69
CA ASN A 105 14.39 -4.85 -6.46
C ASN A 105 15.41 -3.73 -6.30
N THR A 106 15.46 -3.14 -5.13
CA THR A 106 16.40 -2.08 -4.76
C THR A 106 17.09 -2.43 -3.47
N GLN A 107 18.21 -1.77 -3.22
CA GLN A 107 18.90 -1.88 -1.95
C GLN A 107 19.44 -0.50 -1.57
N ALA A 108 19.48 -0.24 -0.27
CA ALA A 108 20.08 0.96 0.29
C ALA A 108 20.75 0.62 1.61
N ALA A 109 21.71 1.43 1.99
CA ALA A 109 22.44 1.26 3.24
C ALA A 109 22.66 2.61 3.91
N ILE A 110 22.58 2.60 5.24
CA ILE A 110 22.90 3.74 6.09
C ILE A 110 24.02 3.38 7.08
N ALA A 111 24.81 4.36 7.46
CA ALA A 111 25.76 4.22 8.53
C ALA A 111 25.09 4.51 9.89
N LEU A 112 25.32 3.64 10.86
CA LEU A 112 24.75 3.72 12.22
C LEU A 112 25.75 4.38 13.19
N ASN A 113 26.45 5.44 12.74
CA ASN A 113 27.55 6.02 13.50
C ASN A 113 27.04 6.90 14.65
N ARG A 114 27.52 6.66 15.87
CA ARG A 114 27.64 7.71 16.88
C ARG A 114 29.09 8.19 16.88
N VAL A 115 29.30 9.45 16.57
CA VAL A 115 30.58 10.10 16.84
C VAL A 115 30.62 10.45 18.32
N ASN A 116 31.26 9.59 19.13
CA ASN A 116 31.47 9.87 20.54
C ASN A 116 32.86 10.48 20.77
N GLY A 117 32.86 11.78 21.15
CA GLY A 117 34.01 12.50 21.64
C GLY A 117 34.99 13.01 20.59
N ALA A 118 35.99 13.81 21.04
CA ALA A 118 37.01 14.48 20.23
C ALA A 118 37.97 13.52 19.49
N ALA A 119 37.90 12.23 19.75
CA ALA A 119 38.79 11.20 19.18
C ALA A 119 38.20 10.51 17.93
N GLY A 120 36.95 10.81 17.54
CA GLY A 120 36.37 10.27 16.29
C GLY A 120 36.15 8.74 16.28
N ASN A 121 36.11 8.07 17.43
CA ASN A 121 35.89 6.63 17.48
C ASN A 121 34.45 6.29 17.06
N ILE A 122 34.33 5.52 15.99
CA ILE A 122 33.06 4.96 15.51
C ILE A 122 32.70 3.80 16.44
N THR A 123 31.63 3.96 17.23
CA THR A 123 31.12 2.92 18.10
C THR A 123 29.83 2.34 17.51
N GLU A 124 29.64 1.04 17.75
CA GLU A 124 28.37 0.35 17.47
C GLU A 124 27.26 0.97 18.32
N ARG A 125 26.07 1.06 17.74
CA ARG A 125 24.86 1.42 18.47
C ARG A 125 23.69 0.51 18.12
N SER A 126 22.71 0.49 19.00
CA SER A 126 21.45 -0.20 18.73
C SER A 126 20.71 0.44 17.56
N ILE A 127 20.16 -0.39 16.71
CA ILE A 127 19.29 0.00 15.60
C ILE A 127 17.93 0.38 16.17
N GLU A 128 17.49 1.58 15.83
CA GLU A 128 16.20 2.11 16.22
C GLU A 128 15.22 2.03 15.04
N GLN A 129 13.93 2.12 15.34
CA GLN A 129 12.86 2.18 14.34
C GLN A 129 13.09 3.29 13.29
N ALA A 130 13.64 4.43 13.73
CA ALA A 130 13.97 5.56 12.84
C ALA A 130 15.01 5.20 11.78
N ASP A 131 15.98 4.34 12.11
CA ASP A 131 16.99 3.87 11.16
C ASP A 131 16.38 2.98 10.10
N ILE A 132 15.44 2.13 10.49
CA ILE A 132 14.70 1.25 9.58
C ILE A 132 13.89 2.11 8.61
N PHE A 133 13.19 3.13 9.09
CA PHE A 133 12.49 4.08 8.21
C PHE A 133 13.44 4.79 7.25
N GLN A 134 14.57 5.28 7.75
CA GLN A 134 15.55 5.99 6.94
C GLN A 134 16.13 5.12 5.82
N VAL A 135 16.51 3.87 6.10
CA VAL A 135 17.05 2.98 5.07
C VAL A 135 16.00 2.58 4.04
N LEU A 136 14.73 2.43 4.45
CA LEU A 136 13.63 2.15 3.54
C LEU A 136 13.30 3.35 2.65
N ASP A 137 13.28 4.57 3.19
CA ASP A 137 13.09 5.81 2.42
C ASP A 137 14.22 6.00 1.41
N LEU A 138 15.45 5.70 1.79
CA LEU A 138 16.60 5.75 0.89
C LEU A 138 16.47 4.70 -0.24
N ALA A 139 15.97 3.50 0.06
CA ALA A 139 15.73 2.47 -0.93
C ALA A 139 14.62 2.84 -1.92
N GLN A 140 13.67 3.71 -1.53
CA GLN A 140 12.63 4.26 -2.40
C GLN A 140 13.13 5.42 -3.29
N ALA A 141 14.22 6.10 -2.89
CA ALA A 141 14.80 7.23 -3.62
C ALA A 141 15.53 6.82 -4.92
N VAL A 142 15.11 5.72 -5.51
CA VAL A 142 15.59 5.26 -6.82
C VAL A 142 15.07 6.21 -7.89
N SER A 143 15.86 6.47 -8.92
CA SER A 143 15.42 7.21 -10.11
C SER A 143 14.30 6.44 -10.82
N LEU A 144 13.07 6.62 -10.35
CA LEU A 144 11.90 6.17 -11.08
C LEU A 144 11.60 7.15 -12.22
N PRO A 145 11.05 6.67 -13.36
CA PRO A 145 10.46 7.55 -14.35
C PRO A 145 9.41 8.47 -13.72
N VAL A 146 9.33 9.72 -14.16
CA VAL A 146 8.45 10.77 -13.60
C VAL A 146 6.96 10.38 -13.66
N ASP A 147 6.63 9.44 -14.53
CA ASP A 147 5.28 8.94 -14.78
C ASP A 147 4.88 7.74 -13.91
N LYS A 148 5.68 7.40 -12.88
CA LYS A 148 5.42 6.24 -12.01
C LYS A 148 5.40 6.59 -10.54
N ASP A 149 4.45 5.99 -9.84
CA ASP A 149 4.31 6.02 -8.39
C ASP A 149 4.63 4.67 -7.77
N ILE A 150 5.19 4.70 -6.55
CA ILE A 150 5.40 3.49 -5.74
C ILE A 150 4.09 3.16 -5.02
N LEU A 151 3.54 1.99 -5.34
CA LEU A 151 2.35 1.44 -4.65
C LEU A 151 2.72 0.74 -3.35
N HIS A 152 3.77 -0.08 -3.38
CA HIS A 152 4.22 -0.85 -2.22
C HIS A 152 5.73 -0.86 -2.10
N THR A 153 6.19 -0.76 -0.86
CA THR A 153 7.58 -0.93 -0.44
C THR A 153 7.64 -2.16 0.47
N ILE A 154 8.19 -3.26 -0.03
CA ILE A 154 8.17 -4.55 0.65
C ILE A 154 9.59 -4.93 1.03
N PRO A 155 9.99 -4.75 2.31
CA PRO A 155 11.29 -5.22 2.77
C PRO A 155 11.39 -6.74 2.60
N GLN A 156 12.44 -7.21 1.97
CA GLN A 156 12.71 -8.64 1.80
C GLN A 156 13.57 -9.16 2.93
N GLU A 157 14.65 -8.44 3.19
CA GLU A 157 15.59 -8.72 4.28
C GLU A 157 16.40 -7.48 4.62
N TYR A 158 17.02 -7.52 5.78
CA TYR A 158 18.00 -6.55 6.23
C TYR A 158 19.34 -7.21 6.40
N VAL A 159 20.41 -6.40 6.26
CA VAL A 159 21.78 -6.80 6.54
C VAL A 159 22.33 -5.85 7.59
N VAL A 160 22.84 -6.41 8.69
CA VAL A 160 23.52 -5.65 9.76
C VAL A 160 25.00 -6.02 9.74
N ASP A 161 25.85 -5.07 9.35
CA ASP A 161 27.29 -5.26 9.09
C ASP A 161 27.53 -6.38 8.05
N THR A 162 27.80 -7.61 8.51
CA THR A 162 28.01 -8.80 7.67
C THR A 162 26.92 -9.87 7.85
N LEU A 163 25.94 -9.63 8.72
CA LEU A 163 24.86 -10.58 9.00
C LEU A 163 23.71 -10.35 8.04
N GLU A 164 23.44 -11.32 7.19
CA GLU A 164 22.35 -11.30 6.18
C GLU A 164 21.08 -12.00 6.70
N GLU A 165 20.01 -11.96 5.89
CA GLU A 165 18.72 -12.63 6.11
C GLU A 165 17.97 -12.20 7.40
N ILE A 166 18.28 -11.00 7.91
CA ILE A 166 17.62 -10.47 9.10
C ILE A 166 16.22 -9.98 8.74
N LYS A 167 15.21 -10.45 9.46
CA LYS A 167 13.81 -10.03 9.25
C LYS A 167 13.41 -8.82 10.09
N ASN A 168 13.95 -8.70 11.27
CA ASN A 168 13.74 -7.54 12.14
C ASN A 168 15.07 -7.12 12.78
N PRO A 169 15.69 -6.03 12.33
CA PRO A 169 16.96 -5.55 12.83
C PRO A 169 16.83 -4.67 14.08
N GLU A 170 15.61 -4.30 14.51
CA GLU A 170 15.38 -3.42 15.67
C GLU A 170 16.02 -3.99 16.95
N GLY A 171 16.79 -3.16 17.65
CA GLY A 171 17.49 -3.54 18.87
C GLY A 171 18.84 -4.24 18.65
N MET A 172 19.19 -4.63 17.43
CA MET A 172 20.51 -5.20 17.13
C MET A 172 21.60 -4.13 17.18
N MET A 173 22.79 -4.52 17.60
CA MET A 173 23.98 -3.66 17.58
C MET A 173 24.65 -3.75 16.21
N GLY A 174 25.06 -2.60 15.66
CA GLY A 174 25.76 -2.57 14.37
C GLY A 174 26.34 -1.19 14.05
N ARG A 175 27.08 -1.14 12.94
CA ARG A 175 27.68 0.07 12.37
C ARG A 175 27.05 0.45 11.04
N ARG A 176 26.44 -0.53 10.36
CA ARG A 176 25.80 -0.36 9.06
C ARG A 176 24.51 -1.17 9.01
N LEU A 177 23.45 -0.53 8.55
CA LEU A 177 22.18 -1.18 8.23
C LEU A 177 21.94 -1.07 6.72
N GLU A 178 21.68 -2.20 6.08
CA GLU A 178 21.24 -2.27 4.70
C GLU A 178 19.85 -2.89 4.64
N ALA A 179 19.00 -2.42 3.72
CA ALA A 179 17.72 -3.02 3.41
C ALA A 179 17.69 -3.44 1.93
N ARG A 180 17.26 -4.67 1.67
CA ARG A 180 16.90 -5.17 0.35
C ARG A 180 15.39 -5.13 0.21
N VAL A 181 14.88 -4.42 -0.79
CA VAL A 181 13.49 -4.01 -0.88
C VAL A 181 12.92 -4.34 -2.25
N HIS A 182 11.71 -4.87 -2.26
CA HIS A 182 10.90 -5.03 -3.46
C HIS A 182 9.93 -3.87 -3.57
N LEU A 183 10.07 -3.05 -4.61
CA LEU A 183 9.17 -1.94 -4.90
C LEU A 183 8.17 -2.35 -5.97
N VAL A 184 6.89 -2.15 -5.70
CA VAL A 184 5.83 -2.28 -6.70
C VAL A 184 5.44 -0.88 -7.16
N THR A 185 5.47 -0.66 -8.47
CA THR A 185 5.19 0.64 -9.09
C THR A 185 4.06 0.53 -10.11
N ALA A 186 3.37 1.63 -10.35
CA ALA A 186 2.38 1.74 -11.41
C ALA A 186 2.45 3.10 -12.10
N ALA A 187 1.84 3.22 -13.29
CA ALA A 187 1.75 4.49 -13.99
C ALA A 187 0.85 5.46 -13.21
N SER A 188 1.36 6.64 -12.85
CA SER A 188 0.63 7.67 -12.10
C SER A 188 -0.67 8.08 -12.78
N THR A 189 -0.66 8.22 -14.10
CA THR A 189 -1.85 8.55 -14.88
C THR A 189 -2.93 7.47 -14.81
N ALA A 190 -2.55 6.19 -14.81
CA ALA A 190 -3.50 5.10 -14.69
C ALA A 190 -4.17 5.08 -13.31
N ILE A 191 -3.37 5.30 -12.24
CA ILE A 191 -3.86 5.41 -10.87
C ILE A 191 -4.84 6.57 -10.74
N ASN A 192 -4.43 7.78 -11.15
CA ASN A 192 -5.23 9.00 -11.00
C ASN A 192 -6.54 8.93 -11.79
N ASN A 193 -6.50 8.41 -13.01
CA ASN A 193 -7.71 8.23 -13.82
C ASN A 193 -8.68 7.24 -13.18
N LEU A 194 -8.17 6.15 -12.58
CA LEU A 194 -9.02 5.16 -11.91
C LEU A 194 -9.65 5.73 -10.63
N ILE A 195 -8.86 6.44 -9.81
CA ILE A 195 -9.35 7.13 -8.60
C ILE A 195 -10.43 8.13 -8.98
N SER A 196 -10.20 8.96 -9.99
CA SER A 196 -11.17 9.96 -10.48
C SER A 196 -12.50 9.33 -10.94
N CYS A 197 -12.49 8.09 -11.47
CA CYS A 197 -13.73 7.39 -11.81
C CYS A 197 -14.51 6.85 -10.59
N VAL A 198 -13.84 6.66 -9.47
CA VAL A 198 -14.47 6.16 -8.22
C VAL A 198 -14.98 7.30 -7.35
N GLU A 199 -14.37 8.49 -7.47
CA GLU A 199 -14.73 9.69 -6.69
C GLU A 199 -15.91 10.48 -7.28
N GLU A 200 -16.31 10.21 -8.52
CA GLU A 200 -17.43 10.86 -9.20
C GLU A 200 -18.76 10.21 -8.84
#